data_bc09ea063e6e23008d3a8813c7d88dd4
#
_entry.id   bc09ea063e6e23008d3a8813c7d88dd4
#
_cell.length_a   1.000
_cell.length_b   1.000
_cell.length_c   1.000
_cell.angle_alpha   90.00
_cell.angle_beta   90.00
_cell.angle_gamma   90.00
#
_symmetry.space_group_name_H-M   'P 1'
#
loop_
_entity.id
_entity.type
_entity.pdbx_description
1 polymer ?
#
loop_
_entity_poly.entity_id
_entity_poly.type
_entity_poly.pdbx_seq_one_letter_code
_entity_poly.pdbx_strand_id
1 'polypeptide(L)'
;MTLMIIGDSTSGVKLGEIDQNTAGWAEYVNDYLDSGSSANKCVVGWGIRDFFNRGQVSWIDHTLSKLDGNDTILACFGTLERSPLSRTDFGGFGARGSLFGQHDRFKIVYDEHYKVEYKVYTFGEYLRRLAILCRVKGVKLYFLSQIPRNTWEDGHHKRTYSIEYAKIMQNIANEMGVDFLDTNEFLSVFLEELGEEASQELYSPTDKSHTTPKGARVYAQMILNKLEL
;
A
#
# COMPACT_ATOMS: atom_id res chain seq x y z
N MET A 1 7.68 14.71 -14.81
CA MET A 1 7.23 13.39 -14.30
C MET A 1 6.88 13.54 -12.83
N THR A 2 5.70 13.13 -12.44
CA THR A 2 5.30 13.00 -11.03
C THR A 2 5.25 11.53 -10.65
N LEU A 3 5.91 11.16 -9.57
CA LEU A 3 5.82 9.85 -8.97
C LEU A 3 4.76 9.88 -7.86
N MET A 4 3.57 9.36 -8.14
CA MET A 4 2.49 9.33 -7.17
C MET A 4 2.50 8.00 -6.40
N ILE A 5 2.46 8.07 -5.08
CA ILE A 5 2.39 6.90 -4.22
C ILE A 5 0.99 6.81 -3.61
N ILE A 6 0.30 5.69 -3.81
CA ILE A 6 -0.99 5.37 -3.19
C ILE A 6 -0.86 4.11 -2.34
N GLY A 7 -1.51 4.09 -1.20
CA GLY A 7 -1.41 2.98 -0.24
C GLY A 7 -1.99 3.34 1.11
N ASP A 8 -1.66 2.54 2.10
CA ASP A 8 -2.08 2.74 3.49
C ASP A 8 -1.02 3.47 4.35
N SER A 9 -1.23 3.47 5.66
CA SER A 9 -0.33 4.12 6.62
C SER A 9 1.08 3.53 6.64
N THR A 10 1.26 2.25 6.32
CA THR A 10 2.58 1.61 6.33
C THR A 10 3.49 2.17 5.25
N SER A 11 2.90 2.68 4.17
CA SER A 11 3.63 3.31 3.07
C SER A 11 3.78 4.82 3.26
N GLY A 12 2.75 5.52 3.70
CA GLY A 12 2.75 6.98 3.56
C GLY A 12 2.19 7.76 4.73
N VAL A 13 2.20 7.22 5.97
CA VAL A 13 1.86 8.03 7.14
C VAL A 13 2.82 9.22 7.28
N LYS A 14 2.25 10.40 7.51
CA LYS A 14 3.05 11.60 7.76
C LYS A 14 3.62 11.57 9.16
N LEU A 15 4.81 12.14 9.32
CA LEU A 15 5.43 12.28 10.63
C LEU A 15 4.47 12.99 11.60
N GLY A 16 4.21 12.35 12.74
CA GLY A 16 3.30 12.86 13.76
C GLY A 16 1.81 12.59 13.53
N GLU A 17 1.43 11.95 12.42
CA GLU A 17 0.01 11.65 12.13
C GLU A 17 -0.57 10.51 13.01
N ILE A 18 0.25 9.51 13.32
CA ILE A 18 -0.10 8.42 14.26
C ILE A 18 0.53 8.71 15.61
N ASP A 19 1.85 8.87 15.64
CA ASP A 19 2.64 9.30 16.78
C ASP A 19 3.89 10.06 16.30
N GLN A 20 4.62 10.68 17.22
CA GLN A 20 5.80 11.51 16.89
C GLN A 20 6.98 10.70 16.32
N ASN A 21 6.92 9.38 16.39
CA ASN A 21 8.01 8.49 15.99
C ASN A 21 7.68 7.71 14.71
N THR A 22 6.53 7.91 14.09
CA THR A 22 6.13 7.18 12.89
C THR A 22 6.19 8.05 11.64
N ALA A 23 6.71 7.46 10.55
CA ALA A 23 6.67 8.03 9.20
C ALA A 23 6.67 6.91 8.17
N GLY A 24 5.94 7.08 7.07
CA GLY A 24 5.96 6.17 5.93
C GLY A 24 7.07 6.51 4.94
N TRP A 25 7.55 5.52 4.21
CA TRP A 25 8.63 5.70 3.23
C TRP A 25 8.28 6.69 2.10
N ALA A 26 7.00 6.80 1.73
CA ALA A 26 6.55 7.74 0.69
C ALA A 26 6.79 9.22 1.04
N GLU A 27 6.95 9.56 2.32
CA GLU A 27 7.28 10.93 2.77
C GLU A 27 8.71 11.35 2.37
N TYR A 28 9.62 10.38 2.19
CA TYR A 28 11.03 10.63 1.94
C TYR A 28 11.47 10.34 0.50
N VAL A 29 10.55 10.00 -0.39
CA VAL A 29 10.87 9.66 -1.79
C VAL A 29 11.53 10.84 -2.51
N ASN A 30 11.09 12.07 -2.27
CA ASN A 30 11.72 13.26 -2.87
C ASN A 30 13.19 13.47 -2.47
N ASP A 31 13.63 12.90 -1.35
CA ASP A 31 15.01 13.02 -0.89
C ASP A 31 15.99 12.22 -1.78
N TYR A 32 15.48 11.29 -2.60
CA TYR A 32 16.26 10.33 -3.37
C TYR A 32 15.94 10.32 -4.88
N LEU A 33 14.99 11.12 -5.35
CA LEU A 33 14.71 11.24 -6.78
C LEU A 33 15.75 12.14 -7.45
N ASP A 34 16.36 11.64 -8.52
CA ASP A 34 17.30 12.40 -9.34
C ASP A 34 16.61 13.56 -10.08
N SER A 35 15.36 13.36 -10.47
CA SER A 35 14.54 14.35 -11.19
C SER A 35 13.06 14.14 -11.00
N GLY A 36 12.26 15.19 -11.18
CA GLY A 36 10.83 15.14 -11.01
C GLY A 36 10.37 15.46 -9.59
N SER A 37 9.20 15.00 -9.22
CA SER A 37 8.62 15.18 -7.89
C SER A 37 7.82 13.95 -7.48
N SER A 38 7.70 13.70 -6.18
CA SER A 38 6.76 12.71 -5.67
C SER A 38 5.56 13.35 -5.00
N ALA A 39 4.46 12.62 -4.99
CA ALA A 39 3.24 12.98 -4.29
C ALA A 39 2.75 11.80 -3.44
N ASN A 40 2.93 11.90 -2.13
CA ASN A 40 2.36 10.95 -1.19
C ASN A 40 0.83 11.15 -1.13
N LYS A 41 0.09 10.15 -1.59
CA LYS A 41 -1.37 10.05 -1.59
C LYS A 41 -1.86 8.83 -0.82
N CYS A 42 -1.00 8.25 0.00
CA CYS A 42 -1.39 7.22 0.94
C CYS A 42 -2.34 7.80 2.00
N VAL A 43 -3.23 6.96 2.52
CA VAL A 43 -4.20 7.39 3.53
C VAL A 43 -4.22 6.40 4.68
N VAL A 44 -4.06 6.92 5.89
CA VAL A 44 -4.11 6.11 7.11
C VAL A 44 -5.44 5.35 7.20
N GLY A 45 -5.35 4.05 7.41
CA GLY A 45 -6.51 3.18 7.57
C GLY A 45 -7.29 2.87 6.29
N TRP A 46 -6.75 3.14 5.09
CA TRP A 46 -7.39 2.82 3.83
C TRP A 46 -6.76 1.58 3.17
N GLY A 47 -7.60 0.62 2.77
CA GLY A 47 -7.25 -0.42 1.80
C GLY A 47 -7.57 0.03 0.37
N ILE A 48 -7.22 -0.78 -0.63
CA ILE A 48 -7.48 -0.47 -2.04
C ILE A 48 -8.95 -0.17 -2.32
N ARG A 49 -9.88 -0.87 -1.67
CA ARG A 49 -11.32 -0.64 -1.79
C ARG A 49 -11.72 0.79 -1.46
N ASP A 50 -11.09 1.39 -0.44
CA ASP A 50 -11.42 2.74 0.00
C ASP A 50 -11.11 3.79 -1.06
N PHE A 51 -10.10 3.56 -1.89
CA PHE A 51 -9.76 4.42 -3.03
C PHE A 51 -10.84 4.40 -4.12
N PHE A 52 -11.56 3.28 -4.29
CA PHE A 52 -12.64 3.15 -5.25
C PHE A 52 -14.00 3.58 -4.70
N ASN A 53 -14.30 3.25 -3.45
CA ASN A 53 -15.66 3.30 -2.90
C ASN A 53 -15.69 3.87 -1.48
N ARG A 54 -15.32 5.13 -1.29
CA ARG A 54 -15.53 5.78 -0.01
C ARG A 54 -16.64 6.82 -0.08
N GLY A 55 -17.80 6.45 0.45
CA GLY A 55 -19.02 7.25 0.28
C GLY A 55 -19.49 7.24 -1.17
N GLN A 56 -19.81 8.37 -1.71
CA GLN A 56 -20.28 8.54 -3.10
C GLN A 56 -19.16 8.97 -4.05
N VAL A 57 -17.92 9.11 -3.57
CA VAL A 57 -16.80 9.64 -4.36
C VAL A 57 -15.81 8.55 -4.65
N SER A 58 -15.48 8.36 -5.92
CA SER A 58 -14.31 7.59 -6.36
C SER A 58 -13.06 8.47 -6.21
N TRP A 59 -12.28 8.20 -5.17
CA TRP A 59 -11.06 8.96 -4.92
C TRP A 59 -9.98 8.67 -5.97
N ILE A 60 -9.97 7.44 -6.50
CA ILE A 60 -9.02 7.07 -7.55
C ILE A 60 -9.26 7.86 -8.84
N ASP A 61 -10.52 8.09 -9.24
CA ASP A 61 -10.82 8.89 -10.44
C ASP A 61 -10.36 10.34 -10.28
N HIS A 62 -10.57 10.93 -9.10
CA HIS A 62 -10.07 12.27 -8.81
C HIS A 62 -8.53 12.33 -8.84
N THR A 63 -7.86 11.30 -8.33
CA THR A 63 -6.40 11.21 -8.33
C THR A 63 -5.87 11.09 -9.74
N LEU A 64 -6.42 10.17 -10.54
CA LEU A 64 -6.01 9.94 -11.92
C LEU A 64 -6.33 11.13 -12.83
N SER A 65 -7.33 11.95 -12.52
CA SER A 65 -7.64 13.14 -13.31
C SER A 65 -6.53 14.19 -13.33
N LYS A 66 -5.59 14.11 -12.39
CA LYS A 66 -4.46 15.04 -12.24
C LYS A 66 -3.16 14.53 -12.87
N LEU A 67 -3.17 13.33 -13.42
CA LEU A 67 -2.00 12.67 -14.00
C LEU A 67 -2.10 12.62 -15.51
N ASP A 68 -0.95 12.56 -16.15
CA ASP A 68 -0.80 12.35 -17.60
C ASP A 68 0.15 11.19 -17.91
N GLY A 69 0.36 10.93 -19.20
CA GLY A 69 1.19 9.81 -19.69
C GLY A 69 2.67 9.84 -19.30
N ASN A 70 3.16 10.94 -18.72
CA ASN A 70 4.53 11.05 -18.21
C ASN A 70 4.64 10.69 -16.73
N ASP A 71 3.50 10.47 -16.07
CA ASP A 71 3.47 10.23 -14.64
C ASP A 71 3.44 8.73 -14.32
N THR A 72 3.85 8.41 -13.09
CA THR A 72 3.94 7.03 -12.60
C THR A 72 3.21 6.88 -11.28
N ILE A 73 2.50 5.78 -11.10
CA ILE A 73 1.87 5.40 -9.82
C ILE A 73 2.61 4.20 -9.23
N LEU A 74 2.99 4.32 -7.96
CA LEU A 74 3.37 3.21 -7.09
C LEU A 74 2.18 2.87 -6.19
N ALA A 75 1.57 1.72 -6.41
CA ALA A 75 0.40 1.26 -5.65
C ALA A 75 0.81 0.19 -4.64
N CYS A 76 0.82 0.55 -3.35
CA CYS A 76 1.29 -0.28 -2.26
C CYS A 76 0.12 -0.72 -1.36
N PHE A 77 -0.35 -1.96 -1.52
CA PHE A 77 -1.50 -2.52 -0.82
C PHE A 77 -1.23 -3.94 -0.32
N GLY A 78 -2.13 -4.47 0.54
CA GLY A 78 -2.05 -5.84 1.07
C GLY A 78 -2.13 -5.92 2.59
N THR A 79 -2.09 -4.78 3.31
CA THR A 79 -2.16 -4.74 4.78
C THR A 79 -3.61 -4.77 5.29
N LEU A 80 -4.45 -3.90 4.74
CA LEU A 80 -5.78 -3.61 5.27
C LEU A 80 -6.89 -4.36 4.54
N GLU A 81 -6.59 -5.05 3.47
CA GLU A 81 -7.54 -5.82 2.65
C GLU A 81 -8.22 -6.94 3.42
N ARG A 82 -7.58 -7.47 4.46
CA ARG A 82 -8.15 -8.47 5.38
C ARG A 82 -9.07 -7.92 6.46
N SER A 83 -9.22 -6.60 6.52
CA SER A 83 -10.14 -5.97 7.46
C SER A 83 -11.58 -6.41 7.22
N PRO A 84 -12.50 -6.25 8.19
CA PRO A 84 -13.91 -6.56 7.99
C PRO A 84 -14.50 -5.86 6.77
N LEU A 85 -15.38 -6.55 6.04
CA LEU A 85 -16.02 -6.00 4.85
C LEU A 85 -17.02 -4.89 5.15
N SER A 86 -17.70 -4.99 6.30
CA SER A 86 -18.58 -3.95 6.82
C SER A 86 -17.94 -3.34 8.06
N ARG A 87 -18.11 -2.04 8.17
CA ARG A 87 -17.60 -1.28 9.28
C ARG A 87 -18.70 -1.09 10.32
N THR A 88 -18.48 -1.59 11.50
CA THR A 88 -19.44 -1.42 12.58
C THR A 88 -19.07 -0.29 13.54
N ASP A 89 -17.79 -0.08 13.92
CA ASP A 89 -17.54 0.80 15.07
C ASP A 89 -16.13 1.41 15.22
N PHE A 90 -15.40 1.64 14.16
CA PHE A 90 -14.16 2.41 14.35
C PHE A 90 -14.33 3.86 13.92
N GLY A 91 -14.46 4.75 14.89
CA GLY A 91 -14.66 6.17 14.70
C GLY A 91 -13.74 6.79 13.61
N GLY A 92 -14.27 7.03 12.45
CA GLY A 92 -13.62 7.76 11.36
C GLY A 92 -12.56 7.01 10.56
N PHE A 93 -11.78 6.08 11.09
CA PHE A 93 -10.54 5.55 10.49
C PHE A 93 -10.51 4.06 10.18
N GLY A 94 -11.56 3.29 10.37
CA GLY A 94 -11.54 1.85 10.13
C GLY A 94 -11.40 1.52 8.64
N ALA A 95 -10.41 0.72 8.29
CA ALA A 95 -10.27 0.15 6.98
C ALA A 95 -11.47 -0.73 6.63
N ARG A 96 -11.87 -0.69 5.37
CA ARG A 96 -12.83 -1.62 4.81
C ARG A 96 -12.09 -2.62 3.95
N GLY A 97 -12.16 -3.90 4.34
CA GLY A 97 -11.51 -4.98 3.61
C GLY A 97 -12.10 -5.23 2.24
N SER A 98 -11.37 -5.93 1.41
CA SER A 98 -11.82 -6.55 0.17
C SER A 98 -12.09 -8.04 0.39
N LEU A 99 -12.75 -8.70 -0.55
CA LEU A 99 -12.80 -10.15 -0.55
C LEU A 99 -11.40 -10.70 -0.85
N PHE A 100 -11.03 -11.77 -0.16
CA PHE A 100 -9.80 -12.47 -0.46
C PHE A 100 -9.89 -13.19 -1.82
N GLY A 101 -8.82 -13.12 -2.62
CA GLY A 101 -8.70 -13.82 -3.89
C GLY A 101 -8.46 -12.92 -5.09
N GLN A 102 -8.27 -13.58 -6.25
CA GLN A 102 -7.92 -12.93 -7.51
C GLN A 102 -9.02 -12.96 -8.58
N HIS A 103 -10.08 -13.77 -8.39
CA HIS A 103 -11.14 -13.93 -9.38
C HIS A 103 -12.13 -12.77 -9.34
N ASP A 104 -12.78 -12.49 -10.47
CA ASP A 104 -13.88 -11.52 -10.53
C ASP A 104 -15.09 -12.05 -9.75
N ARG A 105 -15.14 -11.70 -8.48
CA ARG A 105 -16.23 -12.00 -7.56
C ARG A 105 -16.54 -10.78 -6.73
N PHE A 106 -17.80 -10.66 -6.34
CA PHE A 106 -18.24 -9.63 -5.42
C PHE A 106 -19.25 -10.17 -4.42
N LYS A 107 -19.40 -9.44 -3.32
CA LYS A 107 -20.47 -9.57 -2.35
C LYS A 107 -21.14 -8.22 -2.17
N ILE A 108 -22.44 -8.19 -2.00
CA ILE A 108 -23.14 -6.96 -1.60
C ILE A 108 -23.02 -6.86 -0.09
N VAL A 109 -22.54 -5.69 0.37
CA VAL A 109 -22.31 -5.40 1.78
C VAL A 109 -22.98 -4.08 2.10
N TYR A 110 -23.83 -4.07 3.11
CA TYR A 110 -24.41 -2.85 3.63
C TYR A 110 -23.41 -2.14 4.55
N ASP A 111 -23.20 -0.85 4.31
CA ASP A 111 -22.33 0.00 5.13
C ASP A 111 -23.21 0.82 6.10
N GLU A 112 -23.14 0.48 7.36
CA GLU A 112 -23.94 1.11 8.41
C GLU A 112 -23.61 2.60 8.60
N HIS A 113 -22.38 2.99 8.32
CA HIS A 113 -21.94 4.38 8.47
C HIS A 113 -22.51 5.27 7.36
N TYR A 114 -22.44 4.83 6.10
CA TYR A 114 -22.93 5.60 4.95
C TYR A 114 -24.39 5.26 4.56
N LYS A 115 -24.99 4.26 5.23
CA LYS A 115 -26.37 3.81 4.96
C LYS A 115 -26.62 3.40 3.51
N VAL A 116 -25.63 2.75 2.88
CA VAL A 116 -25.69 2.32 1.48
C VAL A 116 -25.16 0.91 1.30
N GLU A 117 -25.60 0.26 0.23
CA GLU A 117 -25.06 -1.02 -0.20
C GLU A 117 -23.92 -0.82 -1.20
N TYR A 118 -22.83 -1.59 -1.02
CA TYR A 118 -21.71 -1.63 -1.95
C TYR A 118 -21.51 -3.03 -2.51
N LYS A 119 -21.10 -3.09 -3.77
CA LYS A 119 -20.41 -4.28 -4.31
C LYS A 119 -18.98 -4.26 -3.81
N VAL A 120 -18.64 -5.22 -2.98
CA VAL A 120 -17.27 -5.44 -2.50
C VAL A 120 -16.64 -6.52 -3.33
N TYR A 121 -15.62 -6.17 -4.10
CA TYR A 121 -14.92 -7.09 -4.99
C TYR A 121 -13.75 -7.77 -4.27
N THR A 122 -13.16 -8.75 -4.94
CA THR A 122 -11.91 -9.35 -4.51
C THR A 122 -10.76 -8.35 -4.61
N PHE A 123 -9.69 -8.57 -3.85
CA PHE A 123 -8.48 -7.78 -3.92
C PHE A 123 -7.91 -7.74 -5.35
N GLY A 124 -7.83 -8.90 -6.01
CA GLY A 124 -7.35 -8.98 -7.39
C GLY A 124 -8.21 -8.20 -8.38
N GLU A 125 -9.53 -8.16 -8.19
CA GLU A 125 -10.40 -7.38 -9.07
C GLU A 125 -10.19 -5.86 -8.88
N TYR A 126 -9.97 -5.38 -7.68
CA TYR A 126 -9.60 -3.98 -7.47
C TYR A 126 -8.27 -3.62 -8.15
N LEU A 127 -7.27 -4.52 -8.09
CA LEU A 127 -5.99 -4.32 -8.79
C LEU A 127 -6.18 -4.27 -10.32
N ARG A 128 -7.00 -5.16 -10.91
CA ARG A 128 -7.33 -5.10 -12.34
C ARG A 128 -7.96 -3.77 -12.73
N ARG A 129 -8.93 -3.32 -11.96
CA ARG A 129 -9.59 -2.03 -12.19
C ARG A 129 -8.62 -0.88 -12.15
N LEU A 130 -7.70 -0.87 -11.19
CA LEU A 130 -6.65 0.13 -11.11
C LEU A 130 -5.75 0.08 -12.36
N ALA A 131 -5.31 -1.12 -12.77
CA ALA A 131 -4.49 -1.29 -13.97
C ALA A 131 -5.20 -0.81 -15.25
N ILE A 132 -6.50 -1.12 -15.40
CA ILE A 132 -7.30 -0.64 -16.53
C ILE A 132 -7.37 0.89 -16.54
N LEU A 133 -7.67 1.51 -15.40
CA LEU A 133 -7.77 2.98 -15.30
C LEU A 133 -6.44 3.66 -15.63
N CYS A 134 -5.32 3.15 -15.12
CA CYS A 134 -3.99 3.68 -15.43
C CYS A 134 -3.67 3.52 -16.92
N ARG A 135 -3.97 2.35 -17.50
CA ARG A 135 -3.77 2.10 -18.95
C ARG A 135 -4.59 3.06 -19.82
N VAL A 136 -5.85 3.30 -19.50
CA VAL A 136 -6.71 4.26 -20.23
C VAL A 136 -6.15 5.68 -20.17
N LYS A 137 -5.52 6.04 -19.07
CA LYS A 137 -4.88 7.35 -18.88
C LYS A 137 -3.45 7.42 -19.45
N GLY A 138 -2.86 6.30 -19.86
CA GLY A 138 -1.47 6.22 -20.27
C GLY A 138 -0.45 6.36 -19.14
N VAL A 139 -0.90 6.32 -17.88
CA VAL A 139 -0.06 6.44 -16.68
C VAL A 139 0.64 5.12 -16.42
N LYS A 140 1.94 5.15 -16.16
CA LYS A 140 2.71 3.96 -15.77
C LYS A 140 2.32 3.52 -14.36
N LEU A 141 2.13 2.21 -14.16
CA LEU A 141 1.74 1.64 -12.87
C LEU A 141 2.74 0.58 -12.44
N TYR A 142 3.12 0.65 -11.17
CA TYR A 142 3.82 -0.42 -10.45
C TYR A 142 2.95 -0.90 -9.30
N PHE A 143 2.84 -2.20 -9.16
CA PHE A 143 2.31 -2.81 -7.94
C PHE A 143 3.46 -3.11 -6.98
N LEU A 144 3.34 -2.64 -5.76
CA LEU A 144 4.26 -2.92 -4.68
C LEU A 144 3.53 -3.71 -3.59
N SER A 145 4.06 -4.87 -3.19
CA SER A 145 3.56 -5.52 -1.99
C SER A 145 3.84 -4.64 -0.77
N GLN A 146 3.09 -4.83 0.30
CA GLN A 146 3.27 -4.04 1.53
C GLN A 146 4.66 -4.25 2.13
N ILE A 147 5.17 -3.26 2.84
CA ILE A 147 6.40 -3.43 3.63
C ILE A 147 6.18 -4.51 4.73
N PRO A 148 7.22 -5.26 5.12
CA PRO A 148 7.10 -6.27 6.17
C PRO A 148 6.80 -5.63 7.53
N ARG A 149 6.23 -6.42 8.43
CA ARG A 149 6.16 -6.07 9.85
C ARG A 149 7.45 -6.53 10.54
N ASN A 150 7.90 -5.79 11.53
CA ASN A 150 9.04 -6.20 12.35
C ASN A 150 8.63 -7.31 13.33
N THR A 151 8.49 -8.52 12.82
CA THR A 151 8.06 -9.69 13.59
C THR A 151 9.11 -10.77 13.52
N TRP A 152 9.53 -11.29 14.68
CA TRP A 152 10.60 -12.27 14.81
C TRP A 152 10.10 -13.51 15.55
N GLU A 153 10.65 -14.66 15.21
CA GLU A 153 10.39 -15.94 15.86
C GLU A 153 11.69 -16.76 15.83
N ASP A 154 12.16 -17.18 16.99
CA ASP A 154 13.41 -17.95 17.16
C ASP A 154 14.64 -17.30 16.50
N GLY A 155 14.73 -15.98 16.53
CA GLY A 155 15.83 -15.19 15.95
C GLY A 155 15.77 -15.00 14.43
N HIS A 156 14.68 -15.43 13.79
CA HIS A 156 14.45 -15.28 12.36
C HIS A 156 13.29 -14.32 12.07
N HIS A 157 13.47 -13.49 11.03
CA HIS A 157 12.40 -12.58 10.60
C HIS A 157 11.23 -13.35 10.02
N LYS A 158 10.03 -13.10 10.57
CA LYS A 158 8.82 -13.80 10.17
C LYS A 158 8.00 -12.99 9.17
N ARG A 159 7.95 -13.45 7.94
CA ARG A 159 6.95 -12.97 6.97
C ARG A 159 5.58 -13.45 7.39
N THR A 160 4.64 -12.53 7.55
CA THR A 160 3.27 -12.82 7.98
C THR A 160 2.33 -12.99 6.76
N TYR A 161 1.03 -12.92 6.98
CA TYR A 161 -0.06 -13.02 5.98
C TYR A 161 0.10 -12.18 4.70
N SER A 162 1.03 -11.26 4.69
CA SER A 162 1.37 -10.45 3.51
C SER A 162 1.78 -11.26 2.28
N ILE A 163 2.32 -12.47 2.47
CA ILE A 163 2.74 -13.35 1.38
C ILE A 163 1.57 -13.70 0.44
N GLU A 164 0.40 -13.98 0.99
CA GLU A 164 -0.77 -14.36 0.19
C GLU A 164 -1.26 -13.20 -0.68
N TYR A 165 -1.28 -11.98 -0.13
CA TYR A 165 -1.65 -10.78 -0.88
C TYR A 165 -0.59 -10.39 -1.91
N ALA A 166 0.69 -10.55 -1.59
CA ALA A 166 1.79 -10.35 -2.55
C ALA A 166 1.67 -11.30 -3.75
N LYS A 167 1.36 -12.59 -3.52
CA LYS A 167 1.11 -13.57 -4.60
C LYS A 167 -0.08 -13.19 -5.48
N ILE A 168 -1.19 -12.75 -4.89
CA ILE A 168 -2.34 -12.28 -5.66
C ILE A 168 -1.92 -11.08 -6.52
N MET A 169 -1.20 -10.12 -5.93
CA MET A 169 -0.73 -8.92 -6.64
C MET A 169 0.19 -9.28 -7.80
N GLN A 170 1.15 -10.18 -7.59
CA GLN A 170 2.04 -10.67 -8.63
C GLN A 170 1.28 -11.34 -9.77
N ASN A 171 0.29 -12.20 -9.46
CA ASN A 171 -0.51 -12.87 -10.47
C ASN A 171 -1.29 -11.86 -11.33
N ILE A 172 -1.90 -10.85 -10.70
CA ILE A 172 -2.62 -9.79 -11.41
C ILE A 172 -1.68 -8.90 -12.19
N ALA A 173 -0.50 -8.60 -11.67
CA ALA A 173 0.53 -7.85 -12.38
C ALA A 173 0.92 -8.57 -13.70
N ASN A 174 1.20 -9.87 -13.62
CA ASN A 174 1.50 -10.71 -14.79
C ASN A 174 0.32 -10.75 -15.78
N GLU A 175 -0.91 -10.92 -15.29
CA GLU A 175 -2.12 -10.93 -16.12
C GLU A 175 -2.33 -9.62 -16.87
N MET A 176 -2.11 -8.50 -16.17
CA MET A 176 -2.39 -7.16 -16.68
C MET A 176 -1.20 -6.51 -17.38
N GLY A 177 0.00 -7.12 -17.38
CA GLY A 177 1.22 -6.54 -17.92
C GLY A 177 1.66 -5.29 -17.14
N VAL A 178 1.53 -5.34 -15.81
CA VAL A 178 1.95 -4.28 -14.88
C VAL A 178 3.23 -4.72 -14.19
N ASP A 179 4.16 -3.80 -13.98
CA ASP A 179 5.37 -4.08 -13.22
C ASP A 179 5.05 -4.38 -11.75
N PHE A 180 5.73 -5.36 -11.17
CA PHE A 180 5.55 -5.76 -9.78
C PHE A 180 6.87 -5.79 -9.02
N LEU A 181 6.89 -5.21 -7.83
CA LEU A 181 8.00 -5.31 -6.89
C LEU A 181 7.50 -5.95 -5.58
N ASP A 182 8.03 -7.12 -5.23
CA ASP A 182 7.78 -7.72 -3.91
C ASP A 182 8.60 -7.02 -2.83
N THR A 183 8.14 -5.85 -2.41
CA THR A 183 8.77 -5.07 -1.34
C THR A 183 8.78 -5.84 -0.03
N ASN A 184 7.79 -6.69 0.21
CA ASN A 184 7.75 -7.53 1.40
C ASN A 184 8.88 -8.55 1.42
N GLU A 185 9.17 -9.18 0.26
CA GLU A 185 10.25 -10.16 0.15
C GLU A 185 11.61 -9.52 0.39
N PHE A 186 11.99 -8.54 -0.44
CA PHE A 186 13.36 -8.02 -0.37
C PHE A 186 13.66 -7.25 0.91
N LEU A 187 12.65 -6.55 1.49
CA LEU A 187 12.82 -5.90 2.79
C LEU A 187 12.84 -6.91 3.95
N SER A 188 12.16 -8.05 3.82
CA SER A 188 12.27 -9.12 4.81
C SER A 188 13.66 -9.76 4.81
N VAL A 189 14.27 -9.96 3.63
CA VAL A 189 15.66 -10.40 3.52
C VAL A 189 16.61 -9.39 4.16
N PHE A 190 16.43 -8.11 3.87
CA PHE A 190 17.22 -7.04 4.49
C PHE A 190 17.09 -7.04 6.02
N LEU A 191 15.88 -7.22 6.57
CA LEU A 191 15.69 -7.28 8.02
C LEU A 191 16.36 -8.51 8.62
N GLU A 192 16.27 -9.68 7.97
CA GLU A 192 16.95 -10.91 8.39
C GLU A 192 18.47 -10.71 8.48
N GLU A 193 19.07 -10.06 7.46
CA GLU A 193 20.50 -9.74 7.43
C GLU A 193 20.89 -8.70 8.50
N LEU A 194 20.03 -7.74 8.78
CA LEU A 194 20.24 -6.70 9.78
C LEU A 194 20.19 -7.26 11.22
N GLY A 195 19.34 -8.24 11.43
CA GLY A 195 19.08 -8.88 12.72
C GLY A 195 18.01 -8.17 13.57
N GLU A 196 17.45 -8.91 14.53
CA GLU A 196 16.30 -8.46 15.33
C GLU A 196 16.58 -7.18 16.10
N GLU A 197 17.71 -7.08 16.78
CA GLU A 197 18.06 -5.93 17.63
C GLU A 197 18.18 -4.66 16.79
N ALA A 198 18.97 -4.68 15.72
CA ALA A 198 19.20 -3.53 14.87
C ALA A 198 17.93 -3.10 14.09
N SER A 199 17.06 -4.05 13.74
CA SER A 199 15.80 -3.78 13.06
C SER A 199 14.80 -2.97 13.89
N GLN A 200 14.89 -3.00 15.22
CA GLN A 200 14.03 -2.24 16.11
C GLN A 200 14.15 -0.73 15.91
N GLU A 201 15.31 -0.24 15.49
CA GLU A 201 15.50 1.18 15.21
C GLU A 201 14.73 1.67 13.97
N LEU A 202 14.34 0.75 13.08
CA LEU A 202 13.62 1.05 11.85
C LEU A 202 12.11 1.11 12.04
N TYR A 203 11.60 0.59 13.15
CA TYR A 203 10.17 0.52 13.44
C TYR A 203 9.79 1.33 14.68
N SER A 204 8.54 1.82 14.69
CA SER A 204 7.99 2.52 15.84
C SER A 204 8.04 1.63 17.09
N PRO A 205 8.47 2.16 18.24
CA PRO A 205 8.47 1.39 19.49
C PRO A 205 7.06 1.03 19.98
N THR A 206 6.03 1.68 19.43
CA THR A 206 4.63 1.47 19.84
C THR A 206 3.94 0.35 19.08
N ASP A 207 4.44 0.03 17.88
CA ASP A 207 3.91 -1.07 17.07
C ASP A 207 4.99 -1.67 16.14
N LYS A 208 4.67 -2.83 15.56
CA LYS A 208 5.58 -3.56 14.68
C LYS A 208 5.30 -3.33 13.18
N SER A 209 4.44 -2.38 12.84
CA SER A 209 3.96 -2.17 11.47
C SER A 209 4.44 -0.89 10.86
N HIS A 210 4.53 0.17 11.64
CA HIS A 210 4.92 1.49 11.16
C HIS A 210 6.41 1.74 11.38
N THR A 211 7.04 2.33 10.40
CA THR A 211 8.47 2.67 10.46
C THR A 211 8.72 3.97 11.22
N THR A 212 9.91 4.08 11.79
CA THR A 212 10.45 5.38 12.24
C THR A 212 10.86 6.22 11.03
N PRO A 213 11.13 7.53 11.21
CA PRO A 213 11.74 8.36 10.14
C PRO A 213 13.03 7.75 9.58
N LYS A 214 13.85 7.09 10.42
CA LYS A 214 15.06 6.37 10.00
C LYS A 214 14.70 5.20 9.08
N GLY A 215 13.79 4.33 9.50
CA GLY A 215 13.33 3.19 8.70
C GLY A 215 12.67 3.62 7.40
N ALA A 216 11.84 4.66 7.46
CA ALA A 216 11.17 5.21 6.29
C ALA A 216 12.15 5.71 5.22
N ARG A 217 13.22 6.40 5.61
CA ARG A 217 14.28 6.84 4.69
C ARG A 217 15.04 5.67 4.07
N VAL A 218 15.41 4.68 4.87
CA VAL A 218 16.08 3.47 4.38
C VAL A 218 15.21 2.76 3.34
N TYR A 219 13.92 2.59 3.64
CA TYR A 219 13.00 1.91 2.72
C TYR A 219 12.71 2.72 1.46
N ALA A 220 12.58 4.04 1.55
CA ALA A 220 12.43 4.89 0.37
C ALA A 220 13.60 4.71 -0.60
N GLN A 221 14.83 4.81 -0.11
CA GLN A 221 16.03 4.63 -0.90
C GLN A 221 16.12 3.22 -1.53
N MET A 222 15.87 2.18 -0.73
CA MET A 222 15.92 0.80 -1.21
C MET A 222 14.87 0.52 -2.29
N ILE A 223 13.65 1.01 -2.10
CA ILE A 223 12.54 0.83 -3.06
C ILE A 223 12.88 1.54 -4.38
N LEU A 224 13.32 2.80 -4.34
CA LEU A 224 13.67 3.56 -5.54
C LEU A 224 14.84 2.93 -6.28
N ASN A 225 15.88 2.48 -5.58
CA ASN A 225 17.01 1.76 -6.18
C ASN A 225 16.57 0.47 -6.90
N LYS A 226 15.59 -0.27 -6.34
CA LYS A 226 15.04 -1.47 -6.97
C LYS A 226 14.18 -1.17 -8.19
N LEU A 227 13.54 -0.01 -8.23
CA LEU A 227 12.71 0.45 -9.34
C LEU A 227 13.53 1.21 -10.42
N GLU A 228 14.81 1.46 -10.16
CA GLU A 228 15.69 2.25 -11.03
C GLU A 228 15.11 3.67 -11.31
N LEU A 229 14.57 4.30 -10.26
CA LEU A 229 13.93 5.61 -10.27
C LEU A 229 14.72 6.67 -9.51
#